data_2e6ee8fe5577b48266b25b1d060c98a2
#
_entry.id   2e6ee8fe5577b48266b25b1d060c98a2
#
_cell.length_a   1.000
_cell.length_b   1.000
_cell.length_c   1.000
_cell.angle_alpha   90.00
_cell.angle_beta   90.00
_cell.angle_gamma   90.00
#
_symmetry.space_group_name_H-M   'P 1'
#
loop_
_entity.id
_entity.type
_entity.pdbx_description
1 polymer ?
#
loop_
_entity_poly.entity_id
_entity_poly.type
_entity_poly.pdbx_seq_one_letter_code
_entity_poly.pdbx_strand_id
1 'polypeptide(L)'
;SYAWYDQNWKDAKTILNRLIGTVGRGGSYLLNVGPDGNGRVPAPATQYLVEAGQWLQNYPGVVSGAGASPWGMAMPWGDVTVQGDHLNLVVFDWPQDRRIHLSGLEVADVVSVGLRTPAGDLLPLQWAQQGTWFSIDGGELTADQLAGLASVVEVQLKAAPVVDATFGVHPNMPTLLPAEFATVEGATKNGARWMEKFGEWKHVTQVGEWAMGGTATWEVDVAAAGDYYIDLTYRGEGRPVWGIETDEGVSLQNQQASTSGYHTYPFGLFEFKTPGKHRISVHLVEGDREASSLKSIRLSPAN
;
A
#
# COMPACT_ATOMS: atom_id res chain seq x y z
N SER A 1 -8.90 -25.23 2.77
CA SER A 1 -9.10 -26.62 3.27
C SER A 1 -9.00 -26.63 4.78
N TYR A 2 -9.83 -27.42 5.44
CA TYR A 2 -9.76 -27.63 6.88
C TYR A 2 -8.57 -28.52 7.25
N ALA A 3 -7.77 -28.06 8.21
CA ALA A 3 -6.74 -28.87 8.86
C ALA A 3 -6.87 -28.64 10.37
N TRP A 4 -7.20 -29.70 11.14
CA TRP A 4 -7.51 -29.60 12.56
C TRP A 4 -6.34 -29.04 13.41
N TYR A 5 -5.13 -29.16 12.93
CA TYR A 5 -3.90 -28.66 13.58
C TYR A 5 -3.52 -27.24 13.13
N ASP A 6 -4.13 -26.68 12.08
CA ASP A 6 -3.85 -25.35 11.61
C ASP A 6 -4.71 -24.33 12.39
N GLN A 7 -4.05 -23.55 13.24
CA GLN A 7 -4.67 -22.49 14.05
C GLN A 7 -4.40 -21.10 13.49
N ASN A 8 -3.82 -21.00 12.27
CA ASN A 8 -3.50 -19.73 11.65
C ASN A 8 -4.73 -19.16 10.93
N TRP A 9 -5.66 -18.64 11.72
CA TRP A 9 -6.88 -18.00 11.22
C TRP A 9 -6.58 -16.58 10.73
N LYS A 10 -7.27 -16.17 9.68
CA LYS A 10 -7.31 -14.76 9.28
C LYS A 10 -8.36 -14.07 10.13
N ASP A 11 -7.94 -13.09 10.94
CA ASP A 11 -8.85 -12.30 11.77
C ASP A 11 -9.70 -11.34 10.91
N ALA A 12 -10.69 -10.71 11.53
CA ALA A 12 -11.64 -9.82 10.86
C ALA A 12 -10.94 -8.62 10.20
N LYS A 13 -9.91 -8.05 10.83
CA LYS A 13 -9.11 -6.93 10.27
C LYS A 13 -8.39 -7.38 9.00
N THR A 14 -7.77 -8.55 9.01
CA THR A 14 -7.10 -9.14 7.83
C THR A 14 -8.08 -9.40 6.69
N ILE A 15 -9.28 -9.93 7.00
CA ILE A 15 -10.33 -10.18 6.01
C ILE A 15 -10.77 -8.88 5.35
N LEU A 16 -11.08 -7.85 6.15
CA LEU A 16 -11.50 -6.54 5.66
C LEU A 16 -10.40 -5.87 4.84
N ASN A 17 -9.15 -5.89 5.30
CA ASN A 17 -8.03 -5.29 4.58
C ASN A 17 -7.88 -5.90 3.17
N ARG A 18 -7.95 -7.22 3.06
CA ARG A 18 -7.90 -7.91 1.77
C ARG A 18 -9.11 -7.61 0.88
N LEU A 19 -10.31 -7.59 1.46
CA LEU A 19 -11.53 -7.28 0.72
C LEU A 19 -11.48 -5.87 0.16
N ILE A 20 -11.21 -4.89 1.01
CA ILE A 20 -11.18 -3.46 0.64
C ILE A 20 -10.05 -3.18 -0.35
N GLY A 21 -8.85 -3.73 -0.10
CA GLY A 21 -7.75 -3.62 -1.03
C GLY A 21 -8.04 -4.24 -2.41
N THR A 22 -8.79 -5.34 -2.45
CA THR A 22 -9.22 -5.96 -3.72
C THR A 22 -10.24 -5.09 -4.44
N VAL A 23 -11.25 -4.57 -3.74
CA VAL A 23 -12.27 -3.68 -4.32
C VAL A 23 -11.64 -2.36 -4.77
N GLY A 24 -10.77 -1.77 -3.95
CA GLY A 24 -10.03 -0.55 -4.28
C GLY A 24 -9.15 -0.66 -5.54
N ARG A 25 -8.85 -1.89 -5.98
CA ARG A 25 -8.14 -2.15 -7.25
C ARG A 25 -9.05 -2.72 -8.34
N GLY A 26 -10.38 -2.64 -8.16
CA GLY A 26 -11.37 -3.08 -9.15
C GLY A 26 -11.51 -4.61 -9.26
N GLY A 27 -10.98 -5.35 -8.29
CA GLY A 27 -11.04 -6.80 -8.27
C GLY A 27 -12.24 -7.38 -7.53
N SER A 28 -12.40 -8.69 -7.60
CA SER A 28 -13.39 -9.46 -6.84
C SER A 28 -12.69 -10.34 -5.82
N TYR A 29 -13.14 -10.29 -4.56
CA TYR A 29 -12.55 -11.07 -3.48
C TYR A 29 -13.35 -12.33 -3.20
N LEU A 30 -12.71 -13.50 -3.36
CA LEU A 30 -13.26 -14.79 -2.98
C LEU A 30 -12.62 -15.25 -1.67
N LEU A 31 -13.39 -15.23 -0.58
CA LEU A 31 -12.98 -15.76 0.70
C LEU A 31 -13.49 -17.18 0.87
N ASN A 32 -12.57 -18.14 0.92
CA ASN A 32 -12.91 -19.53 1.16
C ASN A 32 -12.88 -19.85 2.66
N VAL A 33 -13.83 -20.70 3.09
CA VAL A 33 -13.89 -21.29 4.42
C VAL A 33 -13.68 -22.80 4.33
N GLY A 34 -13.01 -23.40 5.32
CA GLY A 34 -12.77 -24.84 5.38
C GLY A 34 -13.70 -25.50 6.41
N PRO A 35 -14.83 -26.11 6.02
CA PRO A 35 -15.66 -26.85 6.96
C PRO A 35 -14.92 -28.10 7.49
N ASP A 36 -15.22 -28.49 8.71
CA ASP A 36 -14.74 -29.75 9.31
C ASP A 36 -15.36 -30.98 8.63
N GLY A 37 -15.00 -32.19 9.10
CA GLY A 37 -15.51 -33.45 8.55
C GLY A 37 -17.03 -33.64 8.71
N ASN A 38 -17.69 -32.81 9.52
CA ASN A 38 -19.15 -32.81 9.70
C ASN A 38 -19.84 -31.68 8.92
N GLY A 39 -19.10 -30.94 8.10
CA GLY A 39 -19.60 -29.80 7.32
C GLY A 39 -19.76 -28.50 8.12
N ARG A 40 -19.24 -28.42 9.35
CA ARG A 40 -19.36 -27.23 10.20
C ARG A 40 -18.20 -26.27 9.95
N VAL A 41 -18.50 -24.99 9.83
CA VAL A 41 -17.47 -23.96 9.82
C VAL A 41 -16.91 -23.82 11.23
N PRO A 42 -15.59 -23.89 11.45
CA PRO A 42 -14.97 -23.75 12.76
C PRO A 42 -15.32 -22.42 13.45
N ALA A 43 -15.49 -22.46 14.78
CA ALA A 43 -15.93 -21.30 15.56
C ALA A 43 -15.08 -20.03 15.35
N PRO A 44 -13.72 -20.08 15.32
CA PRO A 44 -12.92 -18.87 15.05
C PRO A 44 -13.22 -18.25 13.68
N ALA A 45 -13.38 -19.06 12.63
CA ALA A 45 -13.72 -18.57 11.30
C ALA A 45 -15.11 -17.90 11.26
N THR A 46 -16.09 -18.52 11.95
CA THR A 46 -17.44 -17.96 12.08
C THR A 46 -17.41 -16.61 12.81
N GLN A 47 -16.67 -16.52 13.92
CA GLN A 47 -16.53 -15.30 14.69
C GLN A 47 -15.96 -14.15 13.83
N TYR A 48 -14.84 -14.39 13.16
CA TYR A 48 -14.19 -13.36 12.34
C TYR A 48 -15.04 -12.92 11.14
N LEU A 49 -15.81 -13.83 10.55
CA LEU A 49 -16.76 -13.49 9.49
C LEU A 49 -17.92 -12.63 10.02
N VAL A 50 -18.43 -12.92 11.22
CA VAL A 50 -19.48 -12.11 11.87
C VAL A 50 -18.95 -10.71 12.19
N GLU A 51 -17.77 -10.59 12.77
CA GLU A 51 -17.14 -9.31 13.08
C GLU A 51 -16.92 -8.45 11.80
N ALA A 52 -16.37 -9.05 10.75
CA ALA A 52 -16.19 -8.37 9.47
C ALA A 52 -17.53 -7.98 8.84
N GLY A 53 -18.56 -8.86 8.92
CA GLY A 53 -19.90 -8.60 8.42
C GLY A 53 -20.59 -7.45 9.16
N GLN A 54 -20.45 -7.36 10.48
CA GLN A 54 -20.97 -6.25 11.28
C GLN A 54 -20.32 -4.93 10.90
N TRP A 55 -18.99 -4.93 10.69
CA TRP A 55 -18.29 -3.73 10.21
C TRP A 55 -18.83 -3.27 8.86
N LEU A 56 -19.03 -4.18 7.90
CA LEU A 56 -19.60 -3.87 6.59
C LEU A 56 -21.03 -3.31 6.67
N GLN A 57 -21.84 -3.78 7.62
CA GLN A 57 -23.19 -3.25 7.87
C GLN A 57 -23.16 -1.83 8.44
N ASN A 58 -22.18 -1.53 9.29
CA ASN A 58 -22.02 -0.20 9.88
C ASN A 58 -21.50 0.84 8.86
N TYR A 59 -20.83 0.38 7.79
CA TYR A 59 -20.24 1.25 6.78
C TYR A 59 -20.74 0.90 5.35
N PRO A 60 -22.03 1.08 5.08
CA PRO A 60 -22.59 0.82 3.76
C PRO A 60 -21.93 1.70 2.70
N GLY A 61 -21.80 1.19 1.47
CA GLY A 61 -21.22 1.92 0.35
C GLY A 61 -19.68 1.87 0.27
N VAL A 62 -19.00 1.37 1.31
CA VAL A 62 -17.53 1.23 1.28
C VAL A 62 -17.07 0.06 0.38
N VAL A 63 -17.88 -0.99 0.29
CA VAL A 63 -17.64 -2.17 -0.54
C VAL A 63 -18.77 -2.38 -1.54
N SER A 64 -20.00 -2.55 -1.06
CA SER A 64 -21.15 -2.76 -1.94
C SER A 64 -21.50 -1.50 -2.71
N GLY A 65 -21.42 -1.57 -4.04
CA GLY A 65 -21.62 -0.43 -4.92
C GLY A 65 -20.45 0.54 -5.02
N ALA A 66 -19.35 0.24 -4.36
CA ALA A 66 -18.11 1.00 -4.51
C ALA A 66 -17.34 0.58 -5.76
N GLY A 67 -16.63 1.54 -6.35
CA GLY A 67 -15.69 1.36 -7.44
C GLY A 67 -14.23 1.38 -6.97
N ALA A 68 -13.33 1.14 -7.92
CA ALA A 68 -11.89 1.16 -7.70
C ALA A 68 -11.39 2.53 -7.28
N SER A 69 -10.32 2.52 -6.48
CA SER A 69 -9.54 3.72 -6.17
C SER A 69 -8.94 4.31 -7.44
N PRO A 70 -9.03 5.63 -7.66
CA PRO A 70 -8.37 6.26 -8.79
C PRO A 70 -6.83 6.21 -8.71
N TRP A 71 -6.26 5.97 -7.52
CA TRP A 71 -4.82 5.75 -7.36
C TRP A 71 -4.37 4.35 -7.80
N GLY A 72 -5.23 3.34 -7.77
CA GLY A 72 -4.89 1.96 -8.15
C GLY A 72 -3.87 1.26 -7.24
N MET A 73 -3.44 1.89 -6.16
CA MET A 73 -2.43 1.39 -5.21
C MET A 73 -2.92 1.47 -3.76
N ALA A 74 -2.27 0.71 -2.87
CA ALA A 74 -2.50 0.81 -1.42
C ALA A 74 -1.86 2.07 -0.86
N MET A 75 -2.49 2.64 0.17
CA MET A 75 -1.92 3.72 0.95
C MET A 75 -1.18 3.17 2.17
N PRO A 76 -0.19 3.88 2.74
CA PRO A 76 0.53 3.41 3.94
C PRO A 76 -0.39 3.14 5.14
N TRP A 77 -1.50 3.85 5.23
CA TRP A 77 -2.50 3.78 6.30
C TRP A 77 -3.69 2.87 5.97
N GLY A 78 -3.87 2.41 4.72
CA GLY A 78 -5.02 1.60 4.34
C GLY A 78 -5.31 1.59 2.85
N ASP A 79 -6.56 1.79 2.49
CA ASP A 79 -7.02 1.72 1.10
C ASP A 79 -8.14 2.73 0.81
N VAL A 80 -8.40 2.97 -0.47
CA VAL A 80 -9.45 3.89 -0.93
C VAL A 80 -10.44 3.14 -1.81
N THR A 81 -11.73 3.40 -1.60
CA THR A 81 -12.78 3.03 -2.55
C THR A 81 -13.60 4.26 -2.92
N VAL A 82 -14.31 4.21 -4.04
CA VAL A 82 -15.07 5.35 -4.57
C VAL A 82 -16.53 4.99 -4.73
N GLN A 83 -17.43 5.88 -4.30
CA GLN A 83 -18.85 5.77 -4.59
C GLN A 83 -19.37 7.10 -5.15
N GLY A 84 -19.47 7.19 -6.48
CA GLY A 84 -19.85 8.43 -7.14
C GLY A 84 -18.83 9.55 -6.93
N ASP A 85 -19.24 10.57 -6.20
CA ASP A 85 -18.43 11.73 -5.81
C ASP A 85 -17.83 11.62 -4.39
N HIS A 86 -17.95 10.45 -3.76
CA HIS A 86 -17.41 10.18 -2.43
C HIS A 86 -16.16 9.30 -2.52
N LEU A 87 -15.09 9.71 -1.82
CA LEU A 87 -13.94 8.87 -1.49
C LEU A 87 -14.17 8.27 -0.09
N ASN A 88 -14.11 6.96 0.03
CA ASN A 88 -14.04 6.28 1.32
C ASN A 88 -12.58 5.92 1.59
N LEU A 89 -11.93 6.65 2.49
CA LEU A 89 -10.57 6.35 2.95
C LEU A 89 -10.70 5.39 4.12
N VAL A 90 -10.36 4.11 3.90
CA VAL A 90 -10.45 3.08 4.93
C VAL A 90 -9.11 2.97 5.62
N VAL A 91 -9.04 3.50 6.83
CA VAL A 91 -7.81 3.61 7.62
C VAL A 91 -7.70 2.41 8.56
N PHE A 92 -6.81 1.48 8.24
CA PHE A 92 -6.52 0.33 9.08
C PHE A 92 -5.50 0.64 10.16
N ASP A 93 -4.53 1.50 9.84
CA ASP A 93 -3.46 1.88 10.74
C ASP A 93 -3.24 3.40 10.65
N TRP A 94 -3.75 4.13 11.65
CA TRP A 94 -3.57 5.56 11.73
C TRP A 94 -2.08 5.92 11.90
N PRO A 95 -1.56 6.89 11.12
CA PRO A 95 -0.24 7.46 11.38
C PRO A 95 -0.11 7.99 12.83
N GLN A 96 1.11 8.03 13.35
CA GLN A 96 1.34 8.48 14.74
C GLN A 96 0.88 9.92 15.01
N ASP A 97 1.03 10.79 14.01
CA ASP A 97 0.57 12.18 14.05
C ASP A 97 -0.93 12.32 13.75
N ARG A 98 -1.63 11.21 13.50
CA ARG A 98 -3.05 11.12 13.12
C ARG A 98 -3.40 11.95 11.89
N ARG A 99 -2.47 12.13 10.97
CA ARG A 99 -2.69 12.82 9.70
C ARG A 99 -2.66 11.87 8.55
N ILE A 100 -3.64 11.99 7.67
CA ILE A 100 -3.70 11.25 6.41
C ILE A 100 -3.22 12.20 5.32
N HIS A 101 -2.28 11.74 4.51
CA HIS A 101 -1.79 12.47 3.34
C HIS A 101 -2.07 11.67 2.07
N LEU A 102 -2.61 12.35 1.07
CA LEU A 102 -2.87 11.84 -0.28
C LEU A 102 -2.15 12.74 -1.28
N SER A 103 -1.36 12.16 -2.15
CA SER A 103 -0.75 12.85 -3.29
C SER A 103 -1.66 12.76 -4.52
N GLY A 104 -1.47 13.65 -5.47
CA GLY A 104 -2.06 13.56 -6.81
C GLY A 104 -3.55 13.84 -6.90
N LEU A 105 -4.23 14.26 -5.82
CA LEU A 105 -5.60 14.72 -5.93
C LEU A 105 -5.61 16.06 -6.68
N GLU A 106 -5.99 16.02 -7.96
CA GLU A 106 -6.17 17.22 -8.74
C GLU A 106 -7.32 18.04 -8.15
N VAL A 107 -7.30 19.35 -8.42
CA VAL A 107 -8.22 20.33 -7.79
C VAL A 107 -9.63 19.77 -7.77
N ALA A 108 -10.00 19.19 -6.62
CA ALA A 108 -11.35 18.74 -6.36
C ALA A 108 -12.02 19.77 -5.47
N ASP A 109 -13.18 20.21 -5.88
CA ASP A 109 -14.05 20.98 -5.00
C ASP A 109 -14.53 20.09 -3.86
N VAL A 110 -13.78 20.07 -2.76
CA VAL A 110 -14.15 19.32 -1.56
C VAL A 110 -15.34 19.98 -0.90
N VAL A 111 -16.40 19.21 -0.70
CA VAL A 111 -17.65 19.66 -0.05
C VAL A 111 -17.55 19.43 1.46
N SER A 112 -17.12 18.24 1.87
CA SER A 112 -16.98 17.88 3.28
C SER A 112 -15.96 16.78 3.48
N VAL A 113 -15.35 16.76 4.67
CA VAL A 113 -14.45 15.70 5.14
C VAL A 113 -14.86 15.34 6.57
N GLY A 114 -15.01 14.07 6.86
CA GLY A 114 -15.34 13.64 8.21
C GLY A 114 -15.09 12.15 8.46
N LEU A 115 -15.00 11.81 9.74
CA LEU A 115 -15.00 10.43 10.20
C LEU A 115 -16.44 9.92 10.27
N ARG A 116 -16.73 8.85 9.53
CA ARG A 116 -18.02 8.18 9.59
C ARG A 116 -18.11 7.33 10.84
N THR A 117 -19.17 7.53 11.64
CA THR A 117 -19.43 6.68 12.80
C THR A 117 -20.21 5.42 12.41
N PRO A 118 -20.19 4.35 13.25
CA PRO A 118 -21.03 3.17 13.04
C PRO A 118 -22.54 3.48 12.99
N ALA A 119 -22.98 4.60 13.60
CA ALA A 119 -24.37 5.06 13.57
C ALA A 119 -24.73 5.79 12.25
N GLY A 120 -23.74 6.06 11.40
CA GLY A 120 -23.92 6.75 10.12
C GLY A 120 -23.72 8.28 10.20
N ASP A 121 -23.40 8.82 11.37
CA ASP A 121 -23.07 10.24 11.51
C ASP A 121 -21.68 10.53 10.93
N LEU A 122 -21.47 11.76 10.47
CA LEU A 122 -20.20 12.25 9.98
C LEU A 122 -19.62 13.26 10.98
N LEU A 123 -18.52 12.91 11.65
CA LEU A 123 -17.78 13.81 12.52
C LEU A 123 -16.85 14.67 11.66
N PRO A 124 -17.03 16.00 11.56
CA PRO A 124 -16.21 16.84 10.71
C PRO A 124 -14.73 16.78 11.07
N LEU A 125 -13.87 16.73 10.06
CA LEU A 125 -12.41 16.78 10.21
C LEU A 125 -11.84 18.01 9.51
N GLN A 126 -10.76 18.54 10.07
CA GLN A 126 -9.99 19.59 9.43
C GLN A 126 -9.20 19.01 8.25
N TRP A 127 -9.09 19.75 7.18
CA TRP A 127 -8.34 19.36 6.00
C TRP A 127 -7.67 20.56 5.34
N ALA A 128 -6.64 20.30 4.57
CA ALA A 128 -5.94 21.30 3.77
C ALA A 128 -5.52 20.70 2.43
N GLN A 129 -5.48 21.52 1.38
CA GLN A 129 -4.91 21.14 0.09
C GLN A 129 -3.82 22.13 -0.29
N GLN A 130 -2.66 21.58 -0.66
CA GLN A 130 -1.52 22.35 -1.15
C GLN A 130 -1.05 21.72 -2.46
N GLY A 131 -1.33 22.36 -3.59
CA GLY A 131 -1.14 21.75 -4.89
C GLY A 131 -1.96 20.47 -5.02
N THR A 132 -1.30 19.38 -5.39
CA THR A 132 -1.89 18.04 -5.49
C THR A 132 -1.93 17.28 -4.17
N TRP A 133 -1.35 17.82 -3.10
CA TRP A 133 -1.32 17.21 -1.78
C TRP A 133 -2.56 17.58 -0.97
N PHE A 134 -3.29 16.57 -0.54
CA PHE A 134 -4.47 16.68 0.31
C PHE A 134 -4.19 16.05 1.67
N SER A 135 -4.37 16.83 2.73
CA SER A 135 -4.09 16.39 4.10
C SER A 135 -5.34 16.50 4.97
N ILE A 136 -5.61 15.47 5.77
CA ILE A 136 -6.73 15.42 6.70
C ILE A 136 -6.17 15.26 8.11
N ASP A 137 -6.62 16.10 9.04
CA ASP A 137 -6.16 16.12 10.43
C ASP A 137 -7.19 15.39 11.32
N GLY A 138 -6.79 14.25 11.86
CA GLY A 138 -7.53 13.46 12.85
C GLY A 138 -7.02 13.66 14.29
N GLY A 139 -6.17 14.69 14.55
CA GLY A 139 -5.52 14.88 15.84
C GLY A 139 -6.47 15.05 17.03
N GLU A 140 -7.66 15.58 16.80
CA GLU A 140 -8.71 15.75 17.83
C GLU A 140 -9.54 14.47 18.08
N LEU A 141 -9.39 13.43 17.24
CA LEU A 141 -10.12 12.19 17.42
C LEU A 141 -9.67 11.45 18.69
N THR A 142 -10.62 10.98 19.46
CA THR A 142 -10.35 10.17 20.66
C THR A 142 -9.97 8.73 20.30
N ALA A 143 -9.35 8.02 21.24
CA ALA A 143 -9.04 6.60 21.07
C ALA A 143 -10.31 5.75 20.79
N ASP A 144 -11.43 6.08 21.47
CA ASP A 144 -12.71 5.37 21.28
C ASP A 144 -13.28 5.58 19.88
N GLN A 145 -13.12 6.78 19.29
CA GLN A 145 -13.54 7.07 17.91
C GLN A 145 -12.69 6.34 16.87
N LEU A 146 -11.46 6.01 17.21
CA LEU A 146 -10.53 5.25 16.38
C LEU A 146 -10.54 3.74 16.68
N ALA A 147 -11.27 3.34 17.73
CA ALA A 147 -11.38 1.93 18.10
C ALA A 147 -12.15 1.13 17.05
N GLY A 148 -11.70 -0.08 16.76
CA GLY A 148 -12.37 -1.00 15.84
C GLY A 148 -11.43 -1.62 14.82
N LEU A 149 -12.01 -2.30 13.83
CA LEU A 149 -11.24 -3.02 12.81
C LEU A 149 -10.59 -2.06 11.80
N ALA A 150 -11.28 -0.98 11.47
CA ALA A 150 -10.80 0.11 10.62
C ALA A 150 -11.72 1.33 10.79
N SER A 151 -11.18 2.52 10.56
CA SER A 151 -11.94 3.77 10.49
C SER A 151 -12.30 4.09 9.04
N VAL A 152 -13.41 4.77 8.80
CA VAL A 152 -13.79 5.28 7.48
C VAL A 152 -13.81 6.80 7.52
N VAL A 153 -12.88 7.42 6.81
CA VAL A 153 -12.89 8.86 6.57
C VAL A 153 -13.53 9.08 5.20
N GLU A 154 -14.63 9.82 5.19
CA GLU A 154 -15.35 10.16 3.97
C GLU A 154 -14.93 11.55 3.49
N VAL A 155 -14.62 11.64 2.20
CA VAL A 155 -14.37 12.90 1.50
C VAL A 155 -15.44 13.04 0.42
N GLN A 156 -16.33 14.00 0.57
CA GLN A 156 -17.32 14.34 -0.44
C GLN A 156 -16.75 15.41 -1.36
N LEU A 157 -16.86 15.17 -2.66
CA LEU A 157 -16.45 16.08 -3.73
C LEU A 157 -17.67 16.60 -4.48
N LYS A 158 -17.53 17.66 -5.28
CA LYS A 158 -18.60 18.13 -6.19
C LYS A 158 -18.74 17.26 -7.45
N ALA A 159 -17.72 16.50 -7.78
CA ALA A 159 -17.66 15.62 -8.96
C ALA A 159 -16.79 14.39 -8.65
N ALA A 160 -16.79 13.42 -9.57
CA ALA A 160 -15.91 12.27 -9.47
C ALA A 160 -14.42 12.69 -9.33
N PRO A 161 -13.65 12.02 -8.48
CA PRO A 161 -12.25 12.38 -8.23
C PRO A 161 -11.40 12.22 -9.50
N VAL A 162 -10.54 13.19 -9.76
CA VAL A 162 -9.48 13.13 -10.76
C VAL A 162 -8.14 13.09 -10.03
N VAL A 163 -7.34 12.10 -10.34
CA VAL A 163 -6.10 11.83 -9.62
C VAL A 163 -4.95 11.58 -10.58
N ASP A 164 -3.83 12.22 -10.33
CA ASP A 164 -2.52 11.81 -10.84
C ASP A 164 -1.97 10.71 -9.92
N ALA A 165 -2.03 9.46 -10.37
CA ALA A 165 -1.70 8.27 -9.59
C ALA A 165 -0.18 8.07 -9.36
N THR A 166 0.55 9.15 -9.09
CA THR A 166 1.97 9.12 -8.74
C THR A 166 2.15 8.77 -7.25
N PHE A 167 3.17 7.99 -6.91
CA PHE A 167 3.48 7.66 -5.51
C PHE A 167 3.86 8.90 -4.72
N GLY A 168 3.16 9.17 -3.63
CA GLY A 168 3.47 10.27 -2.73
C GLY A 168 4.62 9.93 -1.77
N VAL A 169 5.59 10.82 -1.67
CA VAL A 169 6.68 10.78 -0.68
C VAL A 169 6.51 11.95 0.28
N HIS A 170 6.24 11.65 1.54
CA HIS A 170 5.92 12.65 2.55
C HIS A 170 6.82 12.47 3.79
N PRO A 171 7.31 13.55 4.44
CA PRO A 171 8.20 13.45 5.60
C PRO A 171 7.59 12.80 6.85
N ASN A 172 6.28 12.56 6.87
CA ASN A 172 5.58 11.97 8.01
C ASN A 172 5.05 10.56 7.73
N MET A 173 5.31 9.98 6.56
CA MET A 173 4.83 8.63 6.25
C MET A 173 5.84 7.85 5.39
N PRO A 174 5.95 6.52 5.60
CA PRO A 174 6.73 5.68 4.69
C PRO A 174 6.03 5.54 3.34
N THR A 175 6.82 5.34 2.27
CA THR A 175 6.32 5.06 0.93
C THR A 175 6.87 3.75 0.44
N LEU A 176 6.00 2.84 -0.02
CA LEU A 176 6.39 1.59 -0.66
C LEU A 176 6.24 1.75 -2.19
N LEU A 177 7.30 1.41 -2.92
CA LEU A 177 7.36 1.41 -4.38
C LEU A 177 7.46 -0.04 -4.88
N PRO A 178 6.35 -0.72 -5.18
CA PRO A 178 6.38 -2.11 -5.65
C PRO A 178 6.89 -2.21 -7.09
N ALA A 179 7.59 -3.31 -7.41
CA ALA A 179 8.06 -3.62 -8.75
C ALA A 179 6.94 -3.66 -9.82
N GLU A 180 5.72 -3.95 -9.40
CA GLU A 180 4.53 -3.94 -10.24
C GLU A 180 4.33 -2.62 -10.98
N PHE A 181 4.63 -1.51 -10.32
CA PHE A 181 4.43 -0.15 -10.84
C PHE A 181 5.69 0.45 -11.48
N ALA A 182 6.82 -0.26 -11.46
CA ALA A 182 8.04 0.23 -12.10
C ALA A 182 7.89 0.29 -13.62
N THR A 183 8.42 1.32 -14.25
CA THR A 183 8.79 1.29 -15.66
C THR A 183 10.14 0.63 -15.79
N VAL A 184 10.29 -0.34 -16.69
CA VAL A 184 11.53 -1.11 -16.84
C VAL A 184 12.14 -0.92 -18.21
N GLU A 185 13.46 -0.75 -18.24
CA GLU A 185 14.26 -0.72 -19.46
C GLU A 185 15.43 -1.70 -19.28
N GLY A 186 15.68 -2.56 -20.24
CA GLY A 186 16.73 -3.57 -20.14
C GLY A 186 16.58 -4.53 -18.95
N ALA A 187 15.36 -4.76 -18.51
CA ALA A 187 14.99 -5.72 -17.48
C ALA A 187 13.56 -6.22 -17.75
N THR A 188 13.14 -7.29 -17.08
CA THR A 188 11.84 -7.91 -17.30
C THR A 188 10.99 -7.87 -16.03
N LYS A 189 9.72 -7.42 -16.15
CA LYS A 189 8.71 -7.60 -15.10
C LYS A 189 8.10 -8.98 -15.20
N ASN A 190 8.29 -9.79 -14.17
CA ASN A 190 7.78 -11.16 -14.10
C ASN A 190 6.89 -11.37 -12.88
N GLY A 191 5.85 -12.20 -13.03
CA GLY A 191 5.06 -12.70 -11.91
C GLY A 191 5.60 -14.03 -11.42
N ALA A 192 6.01 -14.10 -10.16
CA ALA A 192 6.29 -15.36 -9.49
C ALA A 192 5.09 -15.81 -8.66
N ARG A 193 4.69 -17.07 -8.81
CA ARG A 193 3.59 -17.66 -8.05
C ARG A 193 4.00 -18.98 -7.44
N TRP A 194 3.76 -19.13 -6.15
CA TRP A 194 4.01 -20.38 -5.44
C TRP A 194 2.97 -20.63 -4.36
N MET A 195 2.86 -21.89 -3.95
CA MET A 195 2.03 -22.27 -2.82
C MET A 195 2.90 -22.38 -1.57
N GLU A 196 2.72 -21.47 -0.62
CA GLU A 196 3.50 -21.44 0.62
C GLU A 196 3.11 -22.57 1.55
N LYS A 197 1.83 -22.85 1.63
CA LYS A 197 1.23 -24.03 2.25
C LYS A 197 -0.07 -24.38 1.53
N PHE A 198 -0.61 -25.56 1.81
CA PHE A 198 -1.77 -26.06 1.10
C PHE A 198 -2.92 -25.04 1.03
N GLY A 199 -3.30 -24.68 -0.18
CA GLY A 199 -4.33 -23.68 -0.46
C GLY A 199 -3.94 -22.21 -0.24
N GLU A 200 -2.73 -21.92 0.22
CA GLU A 200 -2.24 -20.55 0.38
C GLU A 200 -1.24 -20.19 -0.72
N TRP A 201 -1.77 -19.56 -1.75
CA TRP A 201 -0.97 -19.09 -2.88
C TRP A 201 -0.38 -17.71 -2.61
N LYS A 202 0.90 -17.56 -2.90
CA LYS A 202 1.58 -16.25 -2.98
C LYS A 202 1.78 -15.87 -4.44
N HIS A 203 1.64 -14.59 -4.71
CA HIS A 203 1.95 -13.99 -5.98
C HIS A 203 2.78 -12.74 -5.74
N VAL A 204 3.87 -12.61 -6.45
CA VAL A 204 4.79 -11.47 -6.36
C VAL A 204 5.13 -11.01 -7.75
N THR A 205 4.92 -9.75 -8.04
CA THR A 205 5.53 -9.09 -9.20
C THR A 205 6.94 -8.68 -8.85
N GLN A 206 7.88 -8.95 -9.73
CA GLN A 206 9.30 -8.67 -9.57
C GLN A 206 9.89 -8.11 -10.85
N VAL A 207 11.01 -7.40 -10.73
CA VAL A 207 11.89 -7.04 -11.85
C VAL A 207 13.13 -7.91 -11.77
N GLY A 208 13.44 -8.62 -12.82
CA GLY A 208 14.60 -9.52 -12.94
C GLY A 208 15.12 -9.57 -14.37
N GLU A 209 15.98 -10.56 -14.68
CA GLU A 209 16.56 -10.73 -16.02
C GLU A 209 17.22 -9.43 -16.52
N TRP A 210 18.11 -8.90 -15.69
CA TRP A 210 18.73 -7.59 -15.91
C TRP A 210 19.75 -7.63 -17.05
N ALA A 211 19.57 -6.83 -18.08
CA ALA A 211 20.65 -6.52 -19.03
C ALA A 211 21.68 -5.58 -18.36
N MET A 212 22.83 -5.40 -18.99
CA MET A 212 23.79 -4.39 -18.56
C MET A 212 23.16 -3.00 -18.70
N GLY A 213 23.16 -2.22 -17.61
CA GLY A 213 22.50 -0.91 -17.55
C GLY A 213 20.97 -0.96 -17.48
N GLY A 214 20.39 -2.15 -17.26
CA GLY A 214 18.94 -2.27 -17.08
C GLY A 214 18.46 -1.56 -15.81
N THR A 215 17.30 -0.91 -15.88
CA THR A 215 16.72 -0.10 -14.81
C THR A 215 15.28 -0.45 -14.51
N ALA A 216 14.88 -0.24 -13.25
CA ALA A 216 13.50 -0.17 -12.81
C ALA A 216 13.27 1.22 -12.21
N THR A 217 12.33 1.97 -12.75
CA THR A 217 12.11 3.40 -12.44
C THR A 217 10.68 3.65 -11.97
N TRP A 218 10.54 4.44 -10.92
CA TRP A 218 9.27 4.97 -10.41
C TRP A 218 9.25 6.48 -10.48
N GLU A 219 8.08 7.01 -10.81
CA GLU A 219 7.78 8.43 -10.60
C GLU A 219 7.20 8.61 -9.20
N VAL A 220 7.64 9.66 -8.50
CA VAL A 220 7.19 10.00 -7.16
C VAL A 220 6.86 11.50 -7.11
N ASP A 221 5.88 11.86 -6.26
CA ASP A 221 5.56 13.25 -5.92
C ASP A 221 6.03 13.52 -4.49
N VAL A 222 7.06 14.34 -4.34
CA VAL A 222 7.70 14.64 -3.06
C VAL A 222 7.07 15.88 -2.45
N ALA A 223 6.46 15.75 -1.27
CA ALA A 223 5.77 16.84 -0.59
C ALA A 223 6.73 17.93 -0.08
N ALA A 224 7.90 17.52 0.40
CA ALA A 224 8.94 18.43 0.90
C ALA A 224 10.32 17.82 0.76
N ALA A 225 11.35 18.65 0.61
CA ALA A 225 12.75 18.24 0.68
C ALA A 225 13.03 17.54 2.02
N GLY A 226 13.93 16.56 2.03
CA GLY A 226 14.28 15.83 3.25
C GLY A 226 15.03 14.55 2.99
N ASP A 227 15.45 13.94 4.09
CA ASP A 227 16.22 12.69 4.11
C ASP A 227 15.32 11.48 4.29
N TYR A 228 15.63 10.40 3.55
CA TYR A 228 14.88 9.15 3.59
C TYR A 228 15.82 7.94 3.67
N TYR A 229 15.57 7.06 4.63
CA TYR A 229 16.16 5.72 4.61
C TYR A 229 15.53 4.90 3.50
N ILE A 230 16.35 4.13 2.80
CA ILE A 230 15.93 3.21 1.76
C ILE A 230 16.11 1.79 2.24
N ASP A 231 15.07 0.98 2.09
CA ASP A 231 15.16 -0.47 2.19
C ASP A 231 14.87 -1.10 0.82
N LEU A 232 15.64 -2.11 0.42
CA LEU A 232 15.36 -2.93 -0.74
C LEU A 232 14.77 -4.27 -0.32
N THR A 233 13.68 -4.67 -0.97
CA THR A 233 13.19 -6.05 -0.90
C THR A 233 13.57 -6.76 -2.20
N TYR A 234 14.51 -7.69 -2.11
CA TYR A 234 15.10 -8.37 -3.26
C TYR A 234 15.39 -9.84 -2.96
N ARG A 235 15.68 -10.60 -4.00
CA ARG A 235 16.31 -11.91 -4.01
C ARG A 235 17.56 -11.81 -4.87
N GLY A 236 18.67 -12.44 -4.46
CA GLY A 236 19.90 -12.47 -5.25
C GLY A 236 21.01 -13.25 -4.54
N GLU A 237 21.71 -14.06 -5.28
CA GLU A 237 22.86 -14.83 -4.80
C GLU A 237 24.18 -14.12 -5.13
N GLY A 238 25.28 -14.52 -4.49
CA GLY A 238 26.59 -14.00 -4.78
C GLY A 238 26.86 -12.57 -4.33
N ARG A 239 26.11 -12.05 -3.32
CA ARG A 239 26.29 -10.70 -2.77
C ARG A 239 26.13 -9.61 -3.83
N PRO A 240 24.93 -9.42 -4.38
CA PRO A 240 24.69 -8.46 -5.44
C PRO A 240 25.02 -7.02 -5.01
N VAL A 241 25.53 -6.22 -5.93
CA VAL A 241 25.66 -4.77 -5.78
C VAL A 241 24.49 -4.10 -6.51
N TRP A 242 23.67 -3.40 -5.75
CA TRP A 242 22.58 -2.60 -6.29
C TRP A 242 22.97 -1.13 -6.34
N GLY A 243 22.45 -0.40 -7.34
CA GLY A 243 22.55 1.03 -7.47
C GLY A 243 21.16 1.68 -7.43
N ILE A 244 21.07 2.84 -6.82
CA ILE A 244 19.87 3.70 -6.81
C ILE A 244 20.28 5.08 -7.24
N GLU A 245 19.51 5.67 -8.15
CA GLU A 245 19.74 7.01 -8.69
C GLU A 245 18.45 7.81 -8.69
N THR A 246 18.56 9.12 -8.52
CA THR A 246 17.47 10.07 -8.68
C THR A 246 17.78 11.05 -9.82
N ASP A 247 16.77 11.69 -10.37
CA ASP A 247 16.90 12.74 -11.37
C ASP A 247 17.54 14.03 -10.83
N GLU A 248 17.68 14.17 -9.50
CA GLU A 248 18.45 15.24 -8.86
C GLU A 248 19.97 14.94 -8.79
N GLY A 249 20.40 13.81 -9.37
CA GLY A 249 21.81 13.41 -9.42
C GLY A 249 22.33 12.78 -8.14
N VAL A 250 21.44 12.34 -7.24
CA VAL A 250 21.83 11.49 -6.12
C VAL A 250 22.07 10.08 -6.65
N SER A 251 23.21 9.48 -6.30
CA SER A 251 23.57 8.11 -6.67
C SER A 251 24.18 7.39 -5.47
N LEU A 252 23.62 6.23 -5.17
CA LEU A 252 24.09 5.33 -4.11
C LEU A 252 24.33 3.94 -4.69
N GLN A 253 25.43 3.31 -4.28
CA GLN A 253 25.69 1.91 -4.58
C GLN A 253 26.04 1.17 -3.31
N ASN A 254 25.50 -0.04 -3.13
CA ASN A 254 25.76 -0.84 -1.95
C ASN A 254 25.76 -2.33 -2.28
N GLN A 255 26.73 -3.04 -1.72
CA GLN A 255 26.79 -4.50 -1.76
C GLN A 255 25.83 -5.05 -0.70
N GLN A 256 24.96 -5.93 -1.12
CA GLN A 256 23.90 -6.48 -0.29
C GLN A 256 24.13 -7.95 0.05
N ALA A 257 23.42 -8.45 1.07
CA ALA A 257 23.51 -9.85 1.48
C ALA A 257 23.02 -10.80 0.38
N SER A 258 23.65 -11.97 0.28
CA SER A 258 23.14 -13.08 -0.54
C SER A 258 21.87 -13.67 0.08
N THR A 259 20.84 -13.86 -0.72
CA THR A 259 19.55 -14.43 -0.26
C THR A 259 18.86 -15.23 -1.36
N SER A 260 18.35 -16.42 -1.00
CA SER A 260 17.59 -17.29 -1.91
C SER A 260 16.09 -16.93 -1.98
N GLY A 261 15.58 -16.13 -1.03
CA GLY A 261 14.21 -15.66 -0.99
C GLY A 261 14.11 -14.14 -0.95
N TYR A 262 12.89 -13.60 -1.00
CA TYR A 262 12.69 -12.17 -0.84
C TYR A 262 12.84 -11.74 0.61
N HIS A 263 13.84 -10.93 0.87
CA HIS A 263 14.09 -10.31 2.17
C HIS A 263 14.29 -8.81 2.00
N THR A 264 13.93 -8.06 3.03
CA THR A 264 14.10 -6.61 3.08
C THR A 264 15.36 -6.29 3.86
N TYR A 265 16.26 -5.51 3.24
CA TYR A 265 17.50 -5.06 3.85
C TYR A 265 17.66 -3.56 3.73
N PRO A 266 18.22 -2.89 4.76
CA PRO A 266 18.62 -1.50 4.67
C PRO A 266 19.61 -1.30 3.52
N PHE A 267 19.38 -0.28 2.73
CA PHE A 267 20.25 0.05 1.61
C PHE A 267 21.09 1.29 1.87
N GLY A 268 20.48 2.36 2.34
CA GLY A 268 21.17 3.61 2.61
C GLY A 268 20.25 4.77 2.97
N LEU A 269 20.83 5.95 2.96
CA LEU A 269 20.14 7.21 3.18
C LEU A 269 20.35 8.09 1.95
N PHE A 270 19.32 8.76 1.48
CA PHE A 270 19.45 9.79 0.45
C PHE A 270 18.51 10.97 0.71
N GLU A 271 18.80 12.08 0.08
CA GLU A 271 18.06 13.33 0.18
C GLU A 271 17.28 13.61 -1.10
N PHE A 272 16.00 13.98 -0.97
CA PHE A 272 15.34 14.80 -1.99
C PHE A 272 15.60 16.27 -1.68
N LYS A 273 16.19 16.99 -2.64
CA LYS A 273 16.60 18.40 -2.47
C LYS A 273 15.45 19.36 -2.69
N THR A 274 14.47 18.95 -3.51
CA THR A 274 13.33 19.79 -3.89
C THR A 274 12.02 19.03 -3.78
N PRO A 275 10.91 19.72 -3.44
CA PRO A 275 9.58 19.14 -3.58
C PRO A 275 9.15 19.07 -5.04
N GLY A 276 8.18 18.20 -5.35
CA GLY A 276 7.62 18.01 -6.68
C GLY A 276 7.85 16.63 -7.24
N LYS A 277 7.69 16.50 -8.55
CA LYS A 277 7.83 15.20 -9.24
C LYS A 277 9.30 14.85 -9.47
N HIS A 278 9.66 13.66 -9.06
CA HIS A 278 11.00 13.10 -9.19
C HIS A 278 10.94 11.66 -9.72
N ARG A 279 12.08 11.17 -10.16
CA ARG A 279 12.27 9.76 -10.56
C ARG A 279 13.30 9.10 -9.67
N ILE A 280 13.00 7.87 -9.27
CA ILE A 280 13.93 6.97 -8.58
C ILE A 280 14.14 5.77 -9.47
N SER A 281 15.39 5.46 -9.81
CA SER A 281 15.78 4.32 -10.63
C SER A 281 16.65 3.37 -9.83
N VAL A 282 16.39 2.07 -9.93
CA VAL A 282 17.21 0.99 -9.36
C VAL A 282 17.79 0.17 -10.49
N HIS A 283 19.04 -0.24 -10.34
CA HIS A 283 19.74 -1.10 -11.28
C HIS A 283 20.66 -2.10 -10.55
N LEU A 284 20.88 -3.24 -11.19
CA LEU A 284 21.86 -4.21 -10.71
C LEU A 284 23.23 -3.89 -11.29
N VAL A 285 24.16 -3.41 -10.45
CA VAL A 285 25.53 -3.05 -10.83
C VAL A 285 26.37 -4.31 -11.05
N GLU A 286 26.43 -5.18 -10.03
CA GLU A 286 27.16 -6.44 -10.03
C GLU A 286 26.29 -7.56 -9.44
N GLY A 287 26.51 -8.79 -9.88
CA GLY A 287 25.80 -9.98 -9.42
C GLY A 287 25.23 -10.81 -10.55
N ASP A 288 24.58 -11.90 -10.17
CA ASP A 288 23.90 -12.78 -11.13
C ASP A 288 22.63 -12.12 -11.65
N ARG A 289 22.62 -11.76 -12.92
CA ARG A 289 21.56 -10.99 -13.58
C ARG A 289 20.29 -11.81 -13.80
N GLU A 290 20.38 -13.12 -13.85
CA GLU A 290 19.24 -14.03 -13.98
C GLU A 290 18.65 -14.40 -12.61
N ALA A 291 19.53 -14.62 -11.61
CA ALA A 291 19.10 -15.01 -10.27
C ALA A 291 18.67 -13.82 -9.39
N SER A 292 19.10 -12.59 -9.73
CA SER A 292 18.78 -11.41 -8.95
C SER A 292 17.45 -10.78 -9.39
N SER A 293 16.56 -10.52 -8.43
CA SER A 293 15.28 -9.86 -8.71
C SER A 293 14.85 -8.93 -7.59
N LEU A 294 14.25 -7.81 -7.97
CA LEU A 294 13.76 -6.75 -7.11
C LEU A 294 12.24 -6.86 -6.96
N LYS A 295 11.75 -6.82 -5.72
CA LYS A 295 10.32 -6.82 -5.41
C LYS A 295 9.78 -5.42 -5.11
N SER A 296 10.52 -4.62 -4.35
CA SER A 296 10.10 -3.28 -3.97
C SER A 296 11.24 -2.47 -3.36
N ILE A 297 11.04 -1.15 -3.34
CA ILE A 297 11.79 -0.19 -2.52
C ILE A 297 10.84 0.34 -1.46
N ARG A 298 11.34 0.58 -0.26
CA ARG A 298 10.65 1.33 0.78
C ARG A 298 11.45 2.58 1.13
N LEU A 299 10.80 3.71 1.13
CA LEU A 299 11.32 4.98 1.62
C LEU A 299 10.73 5.25 2.99
N SER A 300 11.56 5.52 3.99
CA SER A 300 11.12 5.88 5.34
C SER A 300 11.77 7.21 5.73
N PRO A 301 10.99 8.20 6.20
CA PRO A 301 11.55 9.47 6.64
C PRO A 301 12.65 9.24 7.68
N ALA A 302 13.73 10.01 7.61
CA ALA A 302 14.89 9.91 8.52
C ALA A 302 14.74 10.73 9.81
N ASN A 303 13.57 11.34 10.06
CA ASN A 303 13.28 12.19 11.23
C ASN A 303 12.95 11.40 12.49
#